data_4e8269ca58a3689c354f50207abdd31e
#
_entry.id   4e8269ca58a3689c354f50207abdd31e
#
_cell.length_a   1.000
_cell.length_b   1.000
_cell.length_c   1.000
_cell.angle_alpha   90.00
_cell.angle_beta   90.00
_cell.angle_gamma   90.00
#
_symmetry.space_group_name_H-M   'P 1'
#
loop_
_entity.id
_entity.type
_entity.pdbx_description
1 polymer ?
#
loop_
_entity_poly.entity_id
_entity_poly.type
_entity_poly.pdbx_seq_one_letter_code
_entity_poly.pdbx_strand_id
1 'polypeptide(L)'
;MIDIQLHRDQHKAVITVDGKLFTEYRYGHYVCRPCFYPVQTPSGTGLTRHYPFAEIDGENQDHYHHRSIYTAHGEVNGFNLWDENVKGLGHGSMLQRGEPVVGMAGETAQIDGIVDWYGPSGQPILEERRSFHVIADGDLRILDQRSELHAVHGDVTFGDTKEGGMFAIRVPTSMDAKDKGRIENSEGAVFENGEGEETTWGVPAAWVDYSGPLPDGTEWGHTVVDHKDNPWHPTHWHVRGYGLFTANPFGLHDFKKDESVDGSWTIKAGDIAVSQ
;
A
#
# COMPACT_ATOMS: atom_id res chain seq x y z
N MET A 1 -5.20 -4.13 -24.46
CA MET A 1 -3.87 -4.83 -24.41
C MET A 1 -3.01 -4.11 -23.37
N ILE A 2 -2.41 -4.86 -22.43
CA ILE A 2 -1.47 -4.31 -21.43
C ILE A 2 -0.04 -4.32 -21.99
N ASP A 3 0.78 -3.34 -21.61
CA ASP A 3 2.20 -3.25 -21.92
C ASP A 3 2.96 -2.65 -20.74
N ILE A 4 4.24 -3.00 -20.60
CA ILE A 4 5.13 -2.47 -19.54
C ILE A 4 6.49 -2.09 -20.10
N GLN A 5 6.99 -0.90 -19.73
CA GLN A 5 8.28 -0.38 -20.18
C GLN A 5 9.10 0.15 -19.01
N LEU A 6 10.37 -0.25 -18.94
CA LEU A 6 11.31 0.23 -17.95
C LEU A 6 12.03 1.51 -18.43
N HIS A 7 11.84 2.60 -17.71
CA HIS A 7 12.52 3.89 -17.93
C HIS A 7 13.64 4.05 -16.89
N ARG A 8 14.83 3.56 -17.22
CA ARG A 8 15.97 3.46 -16.30
C ARG A 8 16.45 4.81 -15.77
N ASP A 9 16.55 5.78 -16.67
CA ASP A 9 16.97 7.16 -16.40
C ASP A 9 16.01 7.91 -15.46
N GLN A 10 14.73 7.47 -15.38
CA GLN A 10 13.70 8.03 -14.54
C GLN A 10 13.38 7.15 -13.32
N HIS A 11 14.05 6.03 -13.17
CA HIS A 11 13.82 5.05 -12.10
C HIS A 11 12.36 4.66 -11.95
N LYS A 12 11.71 4.30 -13.05
CA LYS A 12 10.30 3.88 -13.06
C LYS A 12 10.02 2.82 -14.11
N ALA A 13 9.01 1.99 -13.85
CA ALA A 13 8.37 1.15 -14.86
C ALA A 13 6.98 1.71 -15.17
N VAL A 14 6.67 1.91 -16.44
CA VAL A 14 5.41 2.49 -16.90
C VAL A 14 4.52 1.37 -17.42
N ILE A 15 3.30 1.26 -16.91
CA ILE A 15 2.29 0.28 -17.33
C ILE A 15 1.18 1.01 -18.06
N THR A 16 0.92 0.57 -19.28
CA THR A 16 -0.18 1.10 -20.11
C THR A 16 -1.19 0.00 -20.45
N VAL A 17 -2.43 0.40 -20.63
CA VAL A 17 -3.51 -0.46 -21.13
C VAL A 17 -4.14 0.21 -22.33
N ASP A 18 -4.15 -0.49 -23.48
CA ASP A 18 -4.60 0.03 -24.77
C ASP A 18 -3.91 1.37 -25.14
N GLY A 19 -2.61 1.45 -24.84
CA GLY A 19 -1.77 2.63 -25.10
C GLY A 19 -2.02 3.83 -24.16
N LYS A 20 -2.89 3.70 -23.16
CA LYS A 20 -3.14 4.72 -22.14
C LYS A 20 -2.42 4.38 -20.84
N LEU A 21 -1.91 5.37 -20.14
CA LEU A 21 -1.28 5.19 -18.84
C LEU A 21 -2.28 4.60 -17.84
N PHE A 22 -1.90 3.48 -17.22
CA PHE A 22 -2.57 2.98 -16.03
C PHE A 22 -1.82 3.41 -14.78
N THR A 23 -0.53 3.08 -14.67
CA THR A 23 0.26 3.44 -13.50
C THR A 23 1.77 3.40 -13.79
N GLU A 24 2.57 3.98 -12.86
CA GLU A 24 4.02 3.89 -12.85
C GLU A 24 4.49 3.29 -11.52
N TYR A 25 5.31 2.23 -11.57
CA TYR A 25 6.08 1.77 -10.42
C TYR A 25 7.32 2.62 -10.27
N ARG A 26 7.36 3.46 -9.24
CA ARG A 26 8.45 4.40 -8.96
C ARG A 26 9.36 3.85 -7.87
N TYR A 27 10.65 3.75 -8.16
CA TYR A 27 11.64 3.10 -7.29
C TYR A 27 12.93 3.92 -7.08
N GLY A 28 12.97 5.15 -7.56
CA GLY A 28 14.16 6.01 -7.42
C GLY A 28 14.39 6.50 -5.99
N HIS A 29 15.60 6.97 -5.71
CA HIS A 29 16.00 7.49 -4.40
C HIS A 29 15.28 8.78 -3.97
N TYR A 30 14.49 9.38 -4.84
CA TYR A 30 13.64 10.52 -4.54
C TYR A 30 12.33 10.13 -3.80
N VAL A 31 12.10 8.83 -3.63
CA VAL A 31 11.06 8.28 -2.76
C VAL A 31 11.72 7.44 -1.68
N CYS A 32 11.25 7.51 -0.44
CA CYS A 32 11.82 6.71 0.64
C CYS A 32 11.33 5.25 0.61
N ARG A 33 10.40 4.94 -0.27
CA ARG A 33 9.87 3.60 -0.56
C ARG A 33 9.33 3.50 -1.98
N PRO A 34 9.45 2.36 -2.67
CA PRO A 34 8.80 2.15 -3.95
C PRO A 34 7.28 2.27 -3.82
N CYS A 35 6.65 2.86 -4.83
CA CYS A 35 5.21 3.07 -4.86
C CYS A 35 4.67 3.09 -6.28
N PHE A 36 3.35 2.90 -6.44
CA PHE A 36 2.66 3.14 -7.70
C PHE A 36 2.03 4.52 -7.71
N TYR A 37 2.40 5.35 -8.68
CA TYR A 37 1.83 6.68 -8.90
C TYR A 37 2.17 7.22 -10.30
N PRO A 38 1.22 7.85 -11.02
CA PRO A 38 -0.20 7.91 -10.71
C PRO A 38 -0.89 6.55 -10.89
N VAL A 39 -2.10 6.37 -10.37
CA VAL A 39 -3.00 5.28 -10.71
C VAL A 39 -4.22 5.89 -11.39
N GLN A 40 -4.57 5.43 -12.59
CA GLN A 40 -5.57 6.08 -13.42
C GLN A 40 -6.65 5.12 -13.93
N THR A 41 -7.86 5.65 -14.08
CA THR A 41 -8.95 5.01 -14.80
C THR A 41 -8.63 4.90 -16.30
N PRO A 42 -9.40 4.13 -17.09
CA PRO A 42 -9.27 4.14 -18.55
C PRO A 42 -9.52 5.50 -19.21
N SER A 43 -10.23 6.43 -18.54
CA SER A 43 -10.40 7.82 -18.99
C SER A 43 -9.20 8.73 -18.69
N GLY A 44 -8.30 8.30 -17.80
CA GLY A 44 -7.14 9.06 -17.34
C GLY A 44 -7.38 9.85 -16.05
N THR A 45 -8.53 9.68 -15.40
CA THR A 45 -8.83 10.30 -14.11
C THR A 45 -8.07 9.58 -12.99
N GLY A 46 -7.49 10.33 -12.03
CA GLY A 46 -6.73 9.77 -10.92
C GLY A 46 -7.60 8.93 -9.97
N LEU A 47 -7.16 7.70 -9.66
CA LEU A 47 -7.78 6.79 -8.70
C LEU A 47 -7.12 6.85 -7.31
N THR A 48 -6.01 7.55 -7.17
CA THR A 48 -5.33 7.78 -5.90
C THR A 48 -5.02 9.26 -5.74
N ARG A 49 -4.86 9.70 -4.49
CA ARG A 49 -4.49 11.08 -4.17
C ARG A 49 -3.16 11.46 -4.84
N HIS A 50 -3.11 12.66 -5.40
CA HIS A 50 -1.90 13.15 -6.08
C HIS A 50 -0.81 13.62 -5.10
N TYR A 51 -1.20 14.24 -3.97
CA TYR A 51 -0.23 14.68 -2.98
C TYR A 51 0.50 13.48 -2.33
N PRO A 52 1.84 13.49 -2.15
CA PRO A 52 2.77 14.63 -2.28
C PRO A 52 3.44 14.76 -3.64
N PHE A 53 3.09 13.99 -4.65
CA PHE A 53 3.74 14.06 -5.97
C PHE A 53 3.31 15.29 -6.79
N ALA A 54 2.06 15.70 -6.61
CA ALA A 54 1.50 16.91 -7.20
C ALA A 54 0.46 17.53 -6.26
N GLU A 55 0.30 18.85 -6.34
CA GLU A 55 -0.75 19.58 -5.65
C GLU A 55 -1.89 19.83 -6.61
N ILE A 56 -3.08 19.35 -6.27
CA ILE A 56 -4.30 19.49 -7.05
C ILE A 56 -5.33 20.26 -6.22
N ASP A 57 -5.97 21.22 -6.82
CA ASP A 57 -7.02 22.02 -6.16
C ASP A 57 -8.14 21.09 -5.64
N GLY A 58 -8.48 21.27 -4.37
CA GLY A 58 -9.53 20.49 -3.71
C GLY A 58 -9.07 19.16 -3.14
N GLU A 59 -7.80 18.73 -3.34
CA GLU A 59 -7.24 17.57 -2.63
C GLU A 59 -6.65 17.95 -1.27
N ASN A 60 -6.83 17.07 -0.28
CA ASN A 60 -6.19 17.17 1.02
C ASN A 60 -4.66 17.01 0.90
N GLN A 61 -3.91 17.93 1.51
CA GLN A 61 -2.45 17.92 1.55
C GLN A 61 -1.91 17.49 2.93
N ASP A 62 -2.67 16.67 3.64
CA ASP A 62 -2.28 16.05 4.89
C ASP A 62 -1.38 14.82 4.65
N HIS A 63 -0.79 14.27 5.71
CA HIS A 63 -0.08 12.97 5.69
C HIS A 63 0.81 12.82 4.44
N TYR A 64 1.88 13.58 4.38
CA TYR A 64 2.88 13.57 3.29
C TYR A 64 3.37 12.17 2.91
N HIS A 65 3.44 11.26 3.89
CA HIS A 65 3.91 9.89 3.73
C HIS A 65 2.89 8.92 3.09
N HIS A 66 1.64 9.33 2.87
CA HIS A 66 0.65 8.50 2.16
C HIS A 66 0.81 8.64 0.65
N ARG A 67 1.63 7.78 0.06
CA ARG A 67 2.11 7.89 -1.32
C ARG A 67 1.34 6.99 -2.30
N SER A 68 0.07 7.29 -2.59
CA SER A 68 -0.73 6.56 -3.58
C SER A 68 -0.89 5.07 -3.20
N ILE A 69 -0.18 4.11 -3.86
CA ILE A 69 -0.14 2.70 -3.44
C ILE A 69 1.29 2.36 -2.99
N TYR A 70 1.43 1.86 -1.76
CA TYR A 70 2.74 1.63 -1.14
C TYR A 70 2.67 0.57 -0.03
N THR A 71 3.84 0.15 0.48
CA THR A 71 4.01 -0.67 1.68
C THR A 71 4.77 0.13 2.72
N ALA A 72 4.37 0.08 4.00
CA ALA A 72 5.09 0.70 5.11
C ALA A 72 4.63 0.15 6.45
N HIS A 73 5.49 0.25 7.49
CA HIS A 73 5.10 -0.08 8.86
C HIS A 73 5.77 0.85 9.87
N GLY A 74 5.02 1.26 10.89
CA GLY A 74 5.45 2.27 11.86
C GLY A 74 6.51 1.79 12.85
N GLU A 75 6.64 0.49 13.04
CA GLU A 75 7.63 -0.08 13.95
C GLU A 75 8.20 -1.38 13.40
N VAL A 76 9.42 -1.33 12.87
CA VAL A 76 10.17 -2.53 12.46
C VAL A 76 11.51 -2.52 13.19
N ASN A 77 11.72 -3.49 14.09
CA ASN A 77 12.86 -3.52 15.01
C ASN A 77 13.03 -2.20 15.80
N GLY A 78 11.92 -1.56 16.20
CA GLY A 78 11.91 -0.28 16.91
C GLY A 78 12.13 0.96 16.02
N PHE A 79 12.19 0.81 14.69
CA PHE A 79 12.37 1.92 13.76
C PHE A 79 11.07 2.25 13.02
N ASN A 80 10.81 3.56 12.85
CA ASN A 80 9.66 4.02 12.08
C ASN A 80 9.98 3.98 10.58
N LEU A 81 9.24 3.16 9.83
CA LEU A 81 9.29 3.10 8.37
C LEU A 81 7.97 3.57 7.73
N TRP A 82 7.03 4.06 8.52
CA TRP A 82 5.77 4.62 8.06
C TRP A 82 5.86 6.11 7.75
N ASP A 83 6.29 6.88 8.73
CA ASP A 83 6.36 8.34 8.63
C ASP A 83 7.66 8.78 7.94
N GLU A 84 7.58 9.76 7.05
CA GLU A 84 8.72 10.29 6.30
C GLU A 84 9.15 11.68 6.77
N ASN A 85 8.41 12.29 7.69
CA ASN A 85 8.58 13.69 8.04
C ASN A 85 8.60 13.96 9.56
N VAL A 86 9.02 13.00 10.35
CA VAL A 86 9.14 13.19 11.80
C VAL A 86 10.35 14.06 12.09
N LYS A 87 10.11 15.33 12.43
CA LYS A 87 11.19 16.25 12.83
C LYS A 87 11.94 15.70 14.05
N GLY A 88 13.23 15.45 13.87
CA GLY A 88 14.13 15.06 14.95
C GLY A 88 14.19 13.57 15.27
N LEU A 89 13.34 12.74 14.68
CA LEU A 89 13.43 11.28 14.74
C LEU A 89 13.78 10.79 13.33
N GLY A 90 14.90 10.10 13.19
CA GLY A 90 15.23 9.46 11.92
C GLY A 90 14.15 8.44 11.55
N HIS A 91 13.69 8.46 10.31
CA HIS A 91 12.84 7.41 9.75
C HIS A 91 13.69 6.43 8.95
N GLY A 92 13.24 5.17 8.88
CA GLY A 92 13.83 4.18 7.99
C GLY A 92 13.44 4.41 6.53
N SER A 93 13.97 3.57 5.66
CA SER A 93 13.67 3.61 4.22
C SER A 93 13.58 2.20 3.64
N MET A 94 12.84 2.07 2.54
CA MET A 94 12.75 0.87 1.73
C MET A 94 13.29 1.21 0.35
N LEU A 95 14.41 0.65 -0.05
CA LEU A 95 15.09 1.03 -1.27
C LEU A 95 15.16 -0.15 -2.25
N GLN A 96 14.71 0.08 -3.46
CA GLN A 96 14.87 -0.89 -4.55
C GLN A 96 16.35 -1.15 -4.81
N ARG A 97 16.78 -2.41 -4.75
CA ARG A 97 18.15 -2.83 -5.07
C ARG A 97 18.31 -2.94 -6.57
N GLY A 98 19.01 -1.98 -7.17
CA GLY A 98 19.19 -1.93 -8.60
C GLY A 98 17.90 -1.70 -9.39
N GLU A 99 17.85 -2.22 -10.61
CA GLU A 99 16.69 -2.13 -11.48
C GLU A 99 15.75 -3.32 -11.24
N PRO A 100 14.43 -3.11 -11.22
CA PRO A 100 13.50 -4.24 -11.24
C PRO A 100 13.55 -4.94 -12.61
N VAL A 101 13.28 -6.23 -12.61
CA VAL A 101 13.03 -6.99 -13.83
C VAL A 101 11.58 -6.76 -14.23
N VAL A 102 11.36 -6.29 -15.46
CA VAL A 102 10.01 -6.10 -15.98
C VAL A 102 9.79 -6.92 -17.24
N GLY A 103 8.59 -7.39 -17.47
CA GLY A 103 8.26 -8.22 -18.62
C GLY A 103 6.78 -8.52 -18.76
N MET A 104 6.48 -9.32 -19.78
CA MET A 104 5.14 -9.83 -20.03
C MET A 104 5.12 -11.35 -19.89
N ALA A 105 4.12 -11.89 -19.17
CA ALA A 105 3.79 -13.30 -19.12
C ALA A 105 2.37 -13.49 -19.69
N GLY A 106 2.28 -13.78 -20.99
CA GLY A 106 1.02 -13.75 -21.70
C GLY A 106 0.39 -12.35 -21.71
N GLU A 107 -0.78 -12.21 -21.11
CA GLU A 107 -1.51 -10.93 -20.99
C GLU A 107 -1.28 -10.23 -19.64
N THR A 108 -0.33 -10.70 -18.84
CA THR A 108 0.02 -10.15 -17.53
C THR A 108 1.33 -9.38 -17.59
N ALA A 109 1.35 -8.12 -17.17
CA ALA A 109 2.58 -7.40 -16.94
C ALA A 109 3.19 -7.78 -15.58
N GLN A 110 4.51 -7.97 -15.53
CA GLN A 110 5.24 -8.42 -14.34
C GLN A 110 6.32 -7.42 -13.96
N ILE A 111 6.49 -7.22 -12.65
CA ILE A 111 7.59 -6.47 -12.05
C ILE A 111 8.15 -7.32 -10.91
N ASP A 112 9.43 -7.67 -10.98
CA ASP A 112 10.14 -8.40 -9.93
C ASP A 112 11.31 -7.56 -9.44
N GLY A 113 11.45 -7.44 -8.13
CA GLY A 113 12.51 -6.64 -7.54
C GLY A 113 12.88 -7.07 -6.13
N ILE A 114 14.05 -6.59 -5.70
CA ILE A 114 14.51 -6.72 -4.32
C ILE A 114 14.44 -5.34 -3.69
N VAL A 115 13.78 -5.23 -2.54
CA VAL A 115 13.67 -4.01 -1.75
C VAL A 115 14.35 -4.24 -0.42
N ASP A 116 15.39 -3.47 -0.15
CA ASP A 116 16.09 -3.51 1.13
C ASP A 116 15.45 -2.52 2.10
N TRP A 117 15.17 -3.01 3.30
CA TRP A 117 14.63 -2.19 4.37
C TRP A 117 15.76 -1.78 5.31
N TYR A 118 15.86 -0.47 5.54
CA TYR A 118 16.92 0.13 6.36
C TYR A 118 16.34 0.94 7.50
N GLY A 119 17.01 0.87 8.65
CA GLY A 119 16.81 1.83 9.74
C GLY A 119 17.40 3.20 9.44
N PRO A 120 17.15 4.20 10.31
CA PRO A 120 17.51 5.62 10.08
C PRO A 120 19.01 5.88 9.83
N SER A 121 19.89 5.05 10.38
CA SER A 121 21.35 5.19 10.19
C SER A 121 21.89 4.34 9.03
N GLY A 122 21.00 3.79 8.17
CA GLY A 122 21.39 2.92 7.07
C GLY A 122 21.71 1.47 7.49
N GLN A 123 21.37 1.08 8.72
CA GLN A 123 21.50 -0.30 9.16
C GLN A 123 20.47 -1.18 8.46
N PRO A 124 20.88 -2.31 7.84
CA PRO A 124 19.95 -3.19 7.14
C PRO A 124 19.07 -3.94 8.14
N ILE A 125 17.78 -4.07 7.82
CA ILE A 125 16.78 -4.76 8.63
C ILE A 125 16.38 -6.07 7.96
N LEU A 126 15.85 -6.01 6.73
CA LEU A 126 15.43 -7.19 5.98
C LEU A 126 15.61 -6.97 4.47
N GLU A 127 15.63 -8.08 3.74
CA GLU A 127 15.50 -8.12 2.28
C GLU A 127 14.07 -8.55 1.94
N GLU A 128 13.38 -7.78 1.13
CA GLU A 128 12.08 -8.15 0.58
C GLU A 128 12.22 -8.48 -0.90
N ARG A 129 11.81 -9.67 -1.32
CA ARG A 129 11.61 -10.02 -2.72
C ARG A 129 10.16 -9.77 -3.07
N ARG A 130 9.96 -8.74 -3.85
CA ARG A 130 8.63 -8.24 -4.22
C ARG A 130 8.34 -8.53 -5.68
N SER A 131 7.19 -9.13 -5.96
CA SER A 131 6.68 -9.30 -7.30
C SER A 131 5.27 -8.70 -7.42
N PHE A 132 5.01 -8.11 -8.58
CA PHE A 132 3.69 -7.62 -8.96
C PHE A 132 3.27 -8.25 -10.27
N HIS A 133 2.03 -8.73 -10.30
CA HIS A 133 1.36 -9.12 -11.52
C HIS A 133 0.21 -8.13 -11.79
N VAL A 134 0.21 -7.52 -12.96
CA VAL A 134 -0.80 -6.54 -13.35
C VAL A 134 -1.61 -7.07 -14.51
N ILE A 135 -2.93 -7.15 -14.31
CA ILE A 135 -3.88 -7.69 -15.26
C ILE A 135 -4.91 -6.60 -15.58
N ALA A 136 -5.35 -6.55 -16.83
CA ALA A 136 -6.41 -5.65 -17.28
C ALA A 136 -7.49 -6.46 -18.00
N ASP A 137 -8.75 -6.31 -17.55
CA ASP A 137 -9.93 -6.92 -18.16
C ASP A 137 -11.07 -5.88 -18.22
N GLY A 138 -11.39 -5.42 -19.42
CA GLY A 138 -12.30 -4.29 -19.59
C GLY A 138 -11.82 -3.06 -18.81
N ASP A 139 -12.65 -2.57 -17.91
CA ASP A 139 -12.32 -1.46 -16.99
C ASP A 139 -11.60 -1.92 -15.71
N LEU A 140 -11.65 -3.22 -15.40
CA LEU A 140 -10.99 -3.78 -14.22
C LEU A 140 -9.47 -3.74 -14.37
N ARG A 141 -8.79 -3.38 -13.30
CA ARG A 141 -7.33 -3.45 -13.12
C ARG A 141 -7.04 -4.24 -11.85
N ILE A 142 -6.23 -5.27 -11.98
CA ILE A 142 -5.79 -6.10 -10.85
C ILE A 142 -4.29 -5.86 -10.66
N LEU A 143 -3.90 -5.52 -9.45
CA LEU A 143 -2.51 -5.44 -9.00
C LEU A 143 -2.32 -6.50 -7.92
N ASP A 144 -1.78 -7.64 -8.30
CA ASP A 144 -1.45 -8.73 -7.38
C ASP A 144 -0.02 -8.55 -6.87
N GLN A 145 0.14 -8.35 -5.55
CA GLN A 145 1.42 -8.19 -4.89
C GLN A 145 1.76 -9.45 -4.12
N ARG A 146 2.98 -9.96 -4.33
CA ARG A 146 3.57 -11.00 -3.48
C ARG A 146 4.88 -10.51 -2.91
N SER A 147 5.00 -10.57 -1.58
CA SER A 147 6.18 -10.16 -0.83
C SER A 147 6.76 -11.36 -0.07
N GLU A 148 8.05 -11.65 -0.29
CA GLU A 148 8.82 -12.58 0.53
C GLU A 148 9.77 -11.77 1.42
N LEU A 149 9.53 -11.81 2.72
CA LEU A 149 10.29 -11.07 3.73
C LEU A 149 11.38 -11.97 4.29
N HIS A 150 12.63 -11.71 3.95
CA HIS A 150 13.80 -12.52 4.33
C HIS A 150 14.53 -11.87 5.51
N ALA A 151 14.54 -12.52 6.68
CA ALA A 151 15.24 -12.06 7.88
C ALA A 151 16.75 -12.38 7.82
N VAL A 152 17.46 -11.86 6.82
CA VAL A 152 18.87 -12.17 6.53
C VAL A 152 19.87 -11.44 7.44
N HIS A 153 19.41 -10.41 8.18
CA HIS A 153 20.25 -9.57 9.02
C HIS A 153 20.03 -9.78 10.52
N GLY A 154 19.21 -10.74 10.91
CA GLY A 154 18.80 -11.01 12.29
C GLY A 154 17.29 -11.19 12.40
N ASP A 155 16.78 -11.31 13.62
CA ASP A 155 15.33 -11.31 13.87
C ASP A 155 14.70 -10.00 13.37
N VAL A 156 13.53 -10.10 12.75
CA VAL A 156 12.75 -8.92 12.28
C VAL A 156 11.41 -8.93 13.00
N THR A 157 11.20 -7.93 13.85
CA THR A 157 9.95 -7.76 14.59
C THR A 157 9.16 -6.60 14.00
N PHE A 158 7.95 -6.87 13.56
CA PHE A 158 6.92 -5.88 13.27
C PHE A 158 6.19 -5.60 14.58
N GLY A 159 6.34 -4.37 15.10
CA GLY A 159 5.73 -3.96 16.35
C GLY A 159 4.24 -3.70 16.23
N ASP A 160 3.53 -3.75 17.35
CA ASP A 160 2.10 -3.50 17.42
C ASP A 160 1.80 -2.00 17.29
N THR A 161 1.35 -1.59 16.12
CA THR A 161 0.95 -0.20 15.85
C THR A 161 -0.08 -0.14 14.72
N LYS A 162 -1.07 0.77 14.85
CA LYS A 162 -2.00 1.05 13.74
C LYS A 162 -1.33 1.72 12.54
N GLU A 163 -0.19 2.39 12.75
CA GLU A 163 0.55 3.11 11.71
C GLU A 163 1.30 2.12 10.82
N GLY A 164 0.60 1.48 9.90
CA GLY A 164 1.18 0.45 9.04
C GLY A 164 0.25 -0.04 7.96
N GLY A 165 0.82 -0.81 7.06
CA GLY A 165 0.12 -1.55 6.04
C GLY A 165 1.08 -2.32 5.16
N MET A 166 0.91 -3.63 5.11
CA MET A 166 1.63 -4.47 4.14
C MET A 166 1.20 -4.15 2.71
N PHE A 167 0.00 -3.59 2.57
CA PHE A 167 -0.49 -2.96 1.35
C PHE A 167 -1.31 -1.73 1.75
N ALA A 168 -0.96 -0.57 1.22
CA ALA A 168 -1.56 0.71 1.58
C ALA A 168 -1.97 1.50 0.34
N ILE A 169 -3.15 2.10 0.40
CA ILE A 169 -3.67 3.02 -0.63
C ILE A 169 -4.07 4.34 0.05
N ARG A 170 -3.81 5.44 -0.63
CA ARG A 170 -4.48 6.71 -0.33
C ARG A 170 -5.42 7.05 -1.48
N VAL A 171 -6.73 6.89 -1.27
CA VAL A 171 -7.75 7.21 -2.26
C VAL A 171 -7.86 8.73 -2.49
N PRO A 172 -8.41 9.22 -3.62
CA PRO A 172 -8.61 10.63 -3.85
C PRO A 172 -9.53 11.26 -2.80
N THR A 173 -9.34 12.53 -2.47
CA THR A 173 -10.19 13.26 -1.49
C THR A 173 -11.68 13.23 -1.86
N SER A 174 -12.01 13.17 -3.15
CA SER A 174 -13.40 13.06 -3.61
C SER A 174 -14.11 11.78 -3.17
N MET A 175 -13.33 10.73 -2.85
CA MET A 175 -13.81 9.44 -2.32
C MET A 175 -13.85 9.38 -0.80
N ASP A 176 -13.48 10.44 -0.06
CA ASP A 176 -13.48 10.39 1.41
C ASP A 176 -14.84 9.89 1.94
N ALA A 177 -14.84 8.74 2.65
CA ALA A 177 -16.07 8.10 3.15
C ALA A 177 -16.79 8.92 4.24
N LYS A 178 -16.08 9.85 4.88
CA LYS A 178 -16.71 10.86 5.76
C LYS A 178 -17.63 11.83 5.02
N ASP A 179 -17.50 11.93 3.67
CA ASP A 179 -18.26 12.83 2.81
C ASP A 179 -19.17 12.06 1.84
N LYS A 180 -18.61 11.52 0.76
CA LYS A 180 -19.38 10.90 -0.34
C LYS A 180 -18.93 9.48 -0.69
N GLY A 181 -17.79 9.05 -0.15
CA GLY A 181 -17.30 7.71 -0.36
C GLY A 181 -17.97 6.68 0.53
N ARG A 182 -17.65 5.43 0.29
CA ARG A 182 -18.17 4.27 1.01
C ARG A 182 -17.07 3.25 1.23
N ILE A 183 -17.04 2.68 2.42
CA ILE A 183 -16.19 1.54 2.76
C ILE A 183 -17.11 0.37 3.11
N GLU A 184 -16.82 -0.80 2.56
CA GLU A 184 -17.51 -2.05 2.87
C GLU A 184 -16.50 -3.17 3.05
N ASN A 185 -16.78 -4.14 3.92
CA ASN A 185 -15.92 -5.30 4.13
C ASN A 185 -16.67 -6.63 3.95
N SER A 186 -15.91 -7.74 3.90
CA SER A 186 -16.45 -9.09 3.73
C SER A 186 -17.45 -9.52 4.81
N GLU A 187 -17.47 -8.85 5.96
CA GLU A 187 -18.37 -9.13 7.09
C GLU A 187 -19.69 -8.35 7.00
N GLY A 188 -19.85 -7.55 5.93
CA GLY A 188 -21.05 -6.75 5.69
C GLY A 188 -21.10 -5.46 6.49
N ALA A 189 -20.00 -5.06 7.14
CA ALA A 189 -19.93 -3.75 7.77
C ALA A 189 -19.74 -2.65 6.72
N VAL A 190 -20.37 -1.51 6.95
CA VAL A 190 -20.36 -0.35 6.04
C VAL A 190 -20.05 0.92 6.80
N PHE A 191 -19.19 1.74 6.23
CA PHE A 191 -18.97 3.12 6.63
C PHE A 191 -19.28 4.04 5.44
N GLU A 192 -20.27 4.89 5.61
CA GLU A 192 -20.66 5.88 4.61
C GLU A 192 -21.30 7.11 5.27
N ASN A 193 -21.30 8.26 4.59
CA ASN A 193 -21.88 9.51 5.08
C ASN A 193 -21.36 9.91 6.49
N GLY A 194 -20.13 9.53 6.84
CA GLY A 194 -19.52 9.81 8.12
C GLY A 194 -19.95 8.88 9.28
N GLU A 195 -20.74 7.83 9.01
CA GLU A 195 -21.25 6.90 10.01
C GLU A 195 -20.72 5.48 9.78
N GLY A 196 -20.34 4.77 10.84
CA GLY A 196 -19.93 3.37 10.81
C GLY A 196 -18.41 3.12 10.77
N GLU A 197 -17.56 4.15 10.95
CA GLU A 197 -16.10 3.95 10.94
C GLU A 197 -15.65 2.89 11.95
N GLU A 198 -16.27 2.85 13.11
CA GLU A 198 -15.97 1.88 14.19
C GLU A 198 -16.28 0.42 13.82
N THR A 199 -17.09 0.19 12.79
CA THR A 199 -17.42 -1.17 12.31
C THR A 199 -16.50 -1.66 11.18
N THR A 200 -15.73 -0.77 10.56
CA THR A 200 -14.81 -1.08 9.49
C THR A 200 -13.34 -0.92 9.91
N TRP A 201 -13.03 0.07 10.76
CA TRP A 201 -11.69 0.33 11.24
C TRP A 201 -11.23 -0.71 12.28
N GLY A 202 -10.09 -1.34 12.05
CA GLY A 202 -9.49 -2.30 12.96
C GLY A 202 -10.22 -3.65 13.03
N VAL A 203 -11.16 -3.91 12.14
CA VAL A 203 -11.93 -5.16 12.09
C VAL A 203 -11.27 -6.13 11.13
N PRO A 204 -11.12 -7.42 11.48
CA PRO A 204 -10.61 -8.42 10.55
C PRO A 204 -11.63 -8.71 9.46
N ALA A 205 -11.18 -8.79 8.21
CA ALA A 205 -12.02 -9.10 7.06
C ALA A 205 -11.16 -9.70 5.94
N ALA A 206 -11.77 -10.55 5.10
CA ALA A 206 -11.07 -11.16 3.97
C ALA A 206 -10.83 -10.17 2.83
N TRP A 207 -11.65 -9.15 2.73
CA TRP A 207 -11.50 -8.04 1.80
C TRP A 207 -12.18 -6.78 2.32
N VAL A 208 -11.70 -5.64 1.83
CA VAL A 208 -12.35 -4.33 2.01
C VAL A 208 -12.41 -3.65 0.65
N ASP A 209 -13.55 -3.01 0.38
CA ASP A 209 -13.77 -2.10 -0.74
C ASP A 209 -13.82 -0.66 -0.22
N TYR A 210 -13.19 0.26 -0.96
CA TYR A 210 -13.27 1.69 -0.73
C TYR A 210 -13.63 2.37 -2.06
N SER A 211 -14.85 2.84 -2.19
CA SER A 211 -15.41 3.38 -3.42
C SER A 211 -16.01 4.78 -3.23
N GLY A 212 -16.25 5.47 -4.32
CA GLY A 212 -16.88 6.79 -4.32
C GLY A 212 -16.67 7.57 -5.62
N PRO A 213 -17.18 8.82 -5.66
CA PRO A 213 -17.10 9.63 -6.85
C PRO A 213 -15.68 10.16 -7.10
N LEU A 214 -15.27 10.14 -8.36
CA LEU A 214 -14.09 10.86 -8.85
C LEU A 214 -14.44 12.33 -9.20
N PRO A 215 -13.43 13.21 -9.38
CA PRO A 215 -13.67 14.60 -9.76
C PRO A 215 -14.46 14.80 -11.07
N ASP A 216 -14.44 13.82 -11.98
CA ASP A 216 -15.21 13.84 -13.22
C ASP A 216 -16.66 13.35 -13.07
N GLY A 217 -17.06 12.98 -11.85
CA GLY A 217 -18.41 12.52 -11.51
C GLY A 217 -18.66 11.02 -11.78
N THR A 218 -17.64 10.26 -12.21
CA THR A 218 -17.74 8.81 -12.34
C THR A 218 -17.52 8.12 -11.00
N GLU A 219 -18.15 6.95 -10.79
CA GLU A 219 -17.98 6.13 -9.58
C GLU A 219 -16.92 5.07 -9.82
N TRP A 220 -15.95 5.00 -8.91
CA TRP A 220 -14.87 4.01 -8.92
C TRP A 220 -14.51 3.56 -7.51
N GLY A 221 -13.72 2.52 -7.40
CA GLY A 221 -13.26 2.01 -6.12
C GLY A 221 -12.01 1.16 -6.21
N HIS A 222 -11.48 0.87 -5.03
CA HIS A 222 -10.40 -0.07 -4.80
C HIS A 222 -10.90 -1.18 -3.89
N THR A 223 -10.85 -2.42 -4.34
CA THR A 223 -11.06 -3.59 -3.48
C THR A 223 -9.71 -4.21 -3.20
N VAL A 224 -9.34 -4.32 -1.93
CA VAL A 224 -8.13 -5.06 -1.51
C VAL A 224 -8.56 -6.38 -0.89
N VAL A 225 -7.98 -7.47 -1.38
CA VAL A 225 -8.27 -8.85 -0.94
C VAL A 225 -7.05 -9.40 -0.23
N ASP A 226 -7.22 -9.84 1.00
CA ASP A 226 -6.20 -10.53 1.78
C ASP A 226 -6.15 -12.00 1.37
N HIS A 227 -4.99 -12.49 0.91
CA HIS A 227 -4.87 -13.85 0.44
C HIS A 227 -5.03 -14.85 1.60
N LYS A 228 -5.84 -15.89 1.37
CA LYS A 228 -6.21 -16.90 2.40
C LYS A 228 -5.02 -17.64 3.04
N ASP A 229 -3.87 -17.66 2.37
CA ASP A 229 -2.66 -18.35 2.86
C ASP A 229 -1.70 -17.37 3.58
N ASN A 230 -2.08 -16.08 3.74
CA ASN A 230 -1.31 -15.15 4.57
C ASN A 230 -1.30 -15.60 6.03
N PRO A 231 -0.18 -15.44 6.76
CA PRO A 231 -0.05 -15.91 8.14
C PRO A 231 -1.07 -15.33 9.12
N TRP A 232 -1.64 -14.18 8.79
CA TRP A 232 -2.57 -13.41 9.61
C TRP A 232 -3.98 -13.29 9.00
N HIS A 233 -4.30 -14.15 8.01
CA HIS A 233 -5.64 -14.12 7.37
C HIS A 233 -6.75 -14.54 8.34
N PRO A 234 -7.90 -13.84 8.39
CA PRO A 234 -8.16 -12.55 7.76
C PRO A 234 -7.45 -11.39 8.49
N THR A 235 -6.83 -10.51 7.72
CA THR A 235 -6.08 -9.37 8.25
C THR A 235 -6.98 -8.31 8.88
N HIS A 236 -6.41 -7.50 9.77
CA HIS A 236 -7.08 -6.29 10.27
C HIS A 236 -6.86 -5.13 9.29
N TRP A 237 -7.76 -4.15 9.31
CA TRP A 237 -7.76 -3.05 8.36
C TRP A 237 -7.68 -1.69 9.06
N HIS A 238 -6.62 -0.93 8.75
CA HIS A 238 -6.55 0.48 9.11
C HIS A 238 -7.14 1.30 7.97
N VAL A 239 -8.46 1.32 7.87
CA VAL A 239 -9.22 2.04 6.85
C VAL A 239 -9.94 3.22 7.48
N ARG A 240 -9.77 4.43 6.90
CA ARG A 240 -10.22 5.69 7.52
C ARG A 240 -11.06 6.50 6.55
N GLY A 241 -12.07 7.16 7.10
CA GLY A 241 -12.99 8.00 6.35
C GLY A 241 -12.35 9.18 5.60
N TYR A 242 -11.08 9.50 5.88
CA TYR A 242 -10.30 10.52 5.19
C TYR A 242 -9.42 9.97 4.05
N GLY A 243 -9.66 8.75 3.60
CA GLY A 243 -9.03 8.19 2.41
C GLY A 243 -7.80 7.30 2.64
N LEU A 244 -7.37 7.03 3.87
CA LEU A 244 -6.37 6.00 4.14
C LEU A 244 -7.02 4.62 4.13
N PHE A 245 -6.37 3.68 3.44
CA PHE A 245 -6.85 2.32 3.25
C PHE A 245 -5.69 1.33 3.30
N THR A 246 -5.52 0.60 4.40
CA THR A 246 -4.38 -0.30 4.58
C THR A 246 -4.78 -1.67 5.15
N ALA A 247 -4.14 -2.73 4.63
CA ALA A 247 -4.10 -4.05 5.23
C ALA A 247 -3.01 -4.06 6.31
N ASN A 248 -3.39 -3.99 7.59
CA ASN A 248 -2.46 -3.92 8.73
C ASN A 248 -2.71 -5.04 9.73
N PRO A 249 -1.95 -6.14 9.69
CA PRO A 249 -2.13 -7.25 10.63
C PRO A 249 -1.56 -6.99 12.03
N PHE A 250 -0.78 -5.91 12.25
CA PHE A 250 0.06 -5.71 13.44
C PHE A 250 -0.40 -4.56 14.35
N GLY A 251 -1.63 -4.11 14.28
CA GLY A 251 -2.14 -2.97 15.07
C GLY A 251 -3.14 -3.35 16.15
N LEU A 252 -3.03 -4.52 16.78
CA LEU A 252 -4.09 -5.10 17.60
C LEU A 252 -4.42 -4.29 18.86
N HIS A 253 -3.43 -3.74 19.58
CA HIS A 253 -3.70 -2.95 20.79
C HIS A 253 -4.52 -1.69 20.47
N ASP A 254 -4.20 -1.03 19.36
CA ASP A 254 -4.96 0.12 18.88
C ASP A 254 -6.37 -0.28 18.43
N PHE A 255 -6.48 -1.35 17.62
CA PHE A 255 -7.75 -1.79 17.05
C PHE A 255 -8.72 -2.30 18.10
N LYS A 256 -8.21 -3.00 19.12
CA LYS A 256 -9.01 -3.48 20.26
C LYS A 256 -9.15 -2.45 21.37
N LYS A 257 -8.40 -1.32 21.28
CA LYS A 257 -8.31 -0.30 22.35
C LYS A 257 -7.93 -0.93 23.70
N ASP A 258 -7.00 -1.87 23.67
CA ASP A 258 -6.55 -2.67 24.80
C ASP A 258 -5.02 -2.81 24.79
N GLU A 259 -4.36 -2.04 25.63
CA GLU A 259 -2.90 -2.02 25.77
C GLU A 259 -2.29 -3.35 26.30
N SER A 260 -3.13 -4.25 26.81
CA SER A 260 -2.69 -5.58 27.25
C SER A 260 -2.53 -6.58 26.11
N VAL A 261 -3.04 -6.23 24.92
CA VAL A 261 -2.91 -7.05 23.71
C VAL A 261 -1.64 -6.67 22.98
N ASP A 262 -0.88 -7.67 22.57
CA ASP A 262 0.31 -7.49 21.73
C ASP A 262 0.11 -8.21 20.40
N GLY A 263 0.00 -7.42 19.32
CA GLY A 263 -0.11 -7.88 17.94
C GLY A 263 1.23 -7.89 17.21
N SER A 264 2.34 -7.70 17.90
CA SER A 264 3.67 -7.76 17.28
C SER A 264 3.96 -9.14 16.71
N TRP A 265 4.78 -9.18 15.68
CA TRP A 265 5.11 -10.43 15.01
C TRP A 265 6.58 -10.47 14.59
N THR A 266 7.25 -11.60 14.82
CA THR A 266 8.68 -11.73 14.56
C THR A 266 8.98 -12.85 13.56
N ILE A 267 9.72 -12.49 12.50
CA ILE A 267 10.40 -13.42 11.60
C ILE A 267 11.76 -13.71 12.21
N LYS A 268 12.07 -14.98 12.47
CA LYS A 268 13.37 -15.36 13.05
C LYS A 268 14.49 -15.27 12.03
N ALA A 269 15.70 -15.01 12.52
CA ALA A 269 16.90 -14.93 11.69
C ALA A 269 17.05 -16.17 10.78
N GLY A 270 17.15 -15.93 9.48
CA GLY A 270 17.24 -16.96 8.45
C GLY A 270 15.90 -17.47 7.91
N ASP A 271 14.78 -17.13 8.56
CA ASP A 271 13.44 -17.49 8.08
C ASP A 271 12.93 -16.53 6.99
N ILE A 272 11.90 -16.98 6.29
CA ILE A 272 11.19 -16.25 5.24
C ILE A 272 9.70 -16.25 5.59
N ALA A 273 9.09 -15.09 5.52
CA ALA A 273 7.64 -14.96 5.56
C ALA A 273 7.11 -14.49 4.21
N VAL A 274 5.92 -14.95 3.84
CA VAL A 274 5.29 -14.62 2.56
C VAL A 274 3.94 -13.98 2.82
N SER A 275 3.66 -12.89 2.11
CA SER A 275 2.34 -12.26 2.03
C SER A 275 1.92 -12.00 0.58
N GLN A 276 0.63 -12.03 0.33
CA GLN A 276 0.02 -11.78 -0.97
C GLN A 276 -1.29 -11.03 -0.81
#